data_535b05b7768715522575841f7f2447be
#
_entry.id   535b05b7768715522575841f7f2447be
#
_cell.length_a   1.000
_cell.length_b   1.000
_cell.length_c   1.000
_cell.angle_alpha   90.00
_cell.angle_beta   90.00
_cell.angle_gamma   90.00
#
_symmetry.space_group_name_H-M   'P 1'
#
loop_
_entity.id
_entity.type
_entity.pdbx_description
1 polymer ?
#
loop_
_entity_poly.entity_id
_entity_poly.type
_entity_poly.pdbx_seq_one_letter_code
_entity_poly.pdbx_strand_id
1 'polypeptide(L)'
;MNYDEFVVKLINGTKSNYINWQRCKSKRFPHYYPAYETQKGGNILVIQKIQYNTEDAYGDSYTTTGAEISICSTNYETLSEIYESDLQNESHLLRLYRIVERQANDVDNILGNFVEGIDDITGLF
;
A
#
# COMPACT_ATOMS: atom_id res chain seq x y z
N MET A 1 15.99 14.04 3.13
CA MET A 1 14.91 13.16 3.64
C MET A 1 15.34 11.71 3.40
N ASN A 2 15.30 10.87 4.42
CA ASN A 2 15.56 9.45 4.24
C ASN A 2 14.26 8.70 3.86
N TYR A 3 14.40 7.46 3.44
CA TYR A 3 13.24 6.68 2.98
C TYR A 3 12.26 6.36 4.11
N ASP A 4 12.75 6.11 5.34
CA ASP A 4 11.87 5.87 6.49
C ASP A 4 10.99 7.08 6.76
N GLU A 5 11.56 8.26 6.78
CA GLU A 5 10.82 9.50 6.96
C GLU A 5 9.80 9.74 5.84
N PHE A 6 10.20 9.46 4.59
CA PHE A 6 9.33 9.58 3.44
C PHE A 6 8.10 8.67 3.56
N VAL A 7 8.32 7.41 3.91
CA VAL A 7 7.23 6.42 4.06
C VAL A 7 6.30 6.80 5.21
N VAL A 8 6.83 7.28 6.35
CA VAL A 8 6.01 7.74 7.47
C VAL A 8 5.14 8.93 7.05
N LYS A 9 5.68 9.85 6.28
CA LYS A 9 4.91 10.99 5.77
C LYS A 9 3.81 10.54 4.80
N LEU A 10 4.08 9.55 3.96
CA LEU A 10 3.06 8.97 3.10
C LEU A 10 1.94 8.29 3.92
N ILE A 11 2.29 7.57 4.97
CA ILE A 11 1.31 6.96 5.87
C ILE A 11 0.40 8.04 6.47
N ASN A 12 0.98 9.07 7.04
CA ASN A 12 0.23 10.15 7.68
C ASN A 12 -0.62 10.92 6.68
N GLY A 13 -0.08 11.23 5.52
CA GLY A 13 -0.82 11.92 4.45
C GLY A 13 -1.99 11.09 3.92
N THR A 14 -1.82 9.79 3.84
CA THR A 14 -2.90 8.88 3.41
C THR A 14 -4.00 8.78 4.46
N LYS A 15 -3.63 8.64 5.73
CA LYS A 15 -4.60 8.58 6.83
C LYS A 15 -5.44 9.85 6.95
N SER A 16 -4.84 11.01 6.66
CA SER A 16 -5.53 12.30 6.73
C SER A 16 -6.29 12.65 5.45
N ASN A 17 -6.27 11.78 4.45
CA ASN A 17 -6.84 12.00 3.10
C ASN A 17 -6.22 13.19 2.36
N TYR A 18 -5.03 13.60 2.75
CA TYR A 18 -4.24 14.59 2.01
C TYR A 18 -3.66 13.97 0.74
N ILE A 19 -3.29 12.68 0.80
CA ILE A 19 -2.87 11.88 -0.34
C ILE A 19 -3.99 10.89 -0.64
N ASN A 20 -4.45 10.85 -1.89
CA ASN A 20 -5.51 9.95 -2.33
C ASN A 20 -4.97 8.98 -3.36
N TRP A 21 -5.29 7.72 -3.18
CA TRP A 21 -4.82 6.63 -4.01
C TRP A 21 -5.95 6.01 -4.80
N GLN A 22 -5.62 5.44 -5.95
CA GLN A 22 -6.54 4.71 -6.80
C GLN A 22 -5.84 3.48 -7.37
N ARG A 23 -6.61 2.56 -7.94
CA ARG A 23 -6.03 1.43 -8.64
C ARG A 23 -5.08 1.93 -9.72
N CYS A 24 -3.91 1.29 -9.84
CA CYS A 24 -2.94 1.65 -10.87
C CYS A 24 -3.54 1.38 -12.25
N LYS A 25 -3.44 2.38 -13.13
CA LYS A 25 -3.98 2.31 -14.49
C LYS A 25 -3.06 1.57 -15.44
N SER A 26 -1.78 1.45 -15.10
CA SER A 26 -0.80 0.84 -15.98
C SER A 26 -0.84 -0.67 -15.89
N LYS A 27 -0.88 -1.34 -17.03
CA LYS A 27 -0.75 -2.79 -17.10
C LYS A 27 0.68 -3.26 -16.87
N ARG A 28 1.62 -2.34 -16.75
CA ARG A 28 3.03 -2.62 -16.45
C ARG A 28 3.22 -3.19 -15.05
N PHE A 29 2.23 -3.01 -14.17
CA PHE A 29 2.22 -3.56 -12.81
C PHE A 29 1.14 -4.64 -12.67
N PRO A 30 1.21 -5.74 -13.47
CA PRO A 30 0.23 -6.82 -13.41
C PRO A 30 0.63 -7.78 -12.29
N HIS A 31 0.05 -7.62 -11.12
CA HIS A 31 0.42 -8.42 -9.97
C HIS A 31 -0.74 -9.26 -9.47
N TYR A 32 -0.39 -10.31 -8.75
CA TYR A 32 -1.34 -11.13 -8.03
C TYR A 32 -2.19 -10.28 -7.09
N TYR A 33 -1.56 -9.26 -6.47
CA TYR A 33 -2.25 -8.27 -5.65
C TYR A 33 -2.41 -6.98 -6.43
N PRO A 34 -3.49 -6.20 -6.15
CA PRO A 34 -3.67 -4.90 -6.81
C PRO A 34 -2.51 -3.95 -6.51
N ALA A 35 -2.11 -3.17 -7.51
CA ALA A 35 -1.23 -2.03 -7.33
C ALA A 35 -2.08 -0.75 -7.24
N TYR A 36 -1.58 0.21 -6.49
CA TYR A 36 -2.25 1.50 -6.29
C TYR A 36 -1.31 2.63 -6.67
N GLU A 37 -1.87 3.72 -7.16
CA GLU A 37 -1.10 4.88 -7.58
C GLU A 37 -1.64 6.18 -6.99
N THR A 38 -0.74 7.13 -6.83
CA THR A 38 -1.08 8.54 -6.59
C THR A 38 -0.15 9.40 -7.43
N GLN A 39 -0.63 10.57 -7.80
CA GLN A 39 0.14 11.48 -8.65
C GLN A 39 0.26 12.83 -7.98
N LYS A 40 1.48 13.37 -7.99
CA LYS A 40 1.77 14.70 -7.49
C LYS A 40 3.06 15.23 -8.12
N GLY A 41 3.07 16.51 -8.47
CA GLY A 41 4.27 17.17 -8.97
C GLY A 41 4.80 16.60 -10.29
N GLY A 42 3.93 16.04 -11.13
CA GLY A 42 4.33 15.47 -12.42
C GLY A 42 4.92 14.07 -12.32
N ASN A 43 4.85 13.45 -11.16
CA ASN A 43 5.34 12.09 -10.94
C ASN A 43 4.23 11.20 -10.40
N ILE A 44 4.34 9.91 -10.67
CA ILE A 44 3.41 8.90 -10.18
C ILE A 44 4.15 8.02 -9.20
N LEU A 45 3.56 7.82 -8.02
CA LEU A 45 4.00 6.81 -7.07
C LEU A 45 3.09 5.60 -7.22
N VAL A 46 3.69 4.42 -7.39
CA VAL A 46 2.97 3.16 -7.43
C VAL A 46 3.41 2.33 -6.25
N ILE A 47 2.46 1.87 -5.44
CA ILE A 47 2.74 0.92 -4.37
C ILE A 47 2.16 -0.43 -4.75
N GLN A 48 2.91 -1.49 -4.52
CA GLN A 48 2.49 -2.83 -4.84
C GLN A 48 2.91 -3.80 -3.75
N LYS A 49 2.10 -4.83 -3.58
CA LYS A 49 2.37 -5.93 -2.68
C LYS A 49 2.94 -7.07 -3.52
N ILE A 50 4.04 -7.61 -3.09
CA ILE A 50 4.76 -8.65 -3.83
C ILE A 50 4.97 -9.87 -2.95
N GLN A 51 5.09 -11.02 -3.60
CA GLN A 51 5.54 -12.24 -2.95
C GLN A 51 6.96 -12.54 -3.41
N TYR A 52 7.78 -12.98 -2.51
CA TYR A 52 9.14 -13.41 -2.83
C TYR A 52 9.54 -14.62 -1.99
N ASN A 53 10.46 -15.41 -2.54
CA ASN A 53 10.99 -16.56 -1.86
C ASN A 53 12.20 -16.16 -1.01
N THR A 54 12.26 -16.71 0.19
CA THR A 54 13.41 -16.51 1.08
C THR A 54 13.78 -17.86 1.71
N GLU A 55 14.95 -17.93 2.33
CA GLU A 55 15.43 -19.12 3.00
C GLU A 55 15.61 -18.83 4.48
N ASP A 56 15.27 -19.83 5.32
CA ASP A 56 15.56 -19.76 6.74
C ASP A 56 17.00 -20.18 7.04
N ALA A 57 17.37 -20.22 8.31
CA ALA A 57 18.72 -20.60 8.76
C ALA A 57 19.07 -22.06 8.45
N TYR A 58 18.08 -22.89 8.10
CA TYR A 58 18.26 -24.30 7.77
C TYR A 58 18.25 -24.57 6.27
N GLY A 59 18.17 -23.52 5.46
CA GLY A 59 18.12 -23.66 4.01
C GLY A 59 16.75 -24.01 3.45
N ASP A 60 15.72 -24.04 4.28
CA ASP A 60 14.36 -24.29 3.81
C ASP A 60 13.78 -23.03 3.18
N SER A 61 13.21 -23.17 1.99
CA SER A 61 12.60 -22.07 1.26
C SER A 61 11.18 -21.84 1.73
N TYR A 62 10.79 -20.57 1.88
CA TYR A 62 9.41 -20.20 2.16
C TYR A 62 9.05 -18.90 1.42
N THR A 63 7.75 -18.72 1.18
CA THR A 63 7.24 -17.52 0.52
C THR A 63 6.89 -16.50 1.59
N THR A 64 7.34 -15.27 1.39
CA THR A 64 6.96 -14.15 2.24
C THR A 64 6.35 -13.04 1.39
N THR A 65 5.65 -12.15 2.04
CA THR A 65 4.95 -11.04 1.40
C THR A 65 5.57 -9.73 1.85
N GLY A 66 5.81 -8.85 0.92
CA GLY A 66 6.31 -7.52 1.19
C GLY A 66 5.64 -6.49 0.30
N ALA A 67 6.13 -5.27 0.36
CA ALA A 67 5.66 -4.20 -0.51
C ALA A 67 6.84 -3.40 -1.05
N GLU A 68 6.62 -2.73 -2.17
CA GLU A 68 7.61 -1.83 -2.76
C GLU A 68 6.91 -0.63 -3.37
N ILE A 69 7.66 0.48 -3.47
CA ILE A 69 7.21 1.70 -4.12
C ILE A 69 8.03 1.90 -5.38
N SER A 70 7.36 2.19 -6.50
CA SER A 70 8.00 2.65 -7.73
C SER A 70 7.68 4.13 -7.90
N ILE A 71 8.71 4.91 -8.15
CA ILE A 71 8.60 6.33 -8.48
C ILE A 71 8.70 6.44 -10.00
N CYS A 72 7.64 6.90 -10.64
CA CYS A 72 7.51 6.86 -12.09
C CYS A 72 7.32 8.25 -12.68
N SER A 73 7.66 8.37 -13.97
CA SER A 73 7.22 9.48 -14.80
C SER A 73 5.70 9.35 -15.08
N THR A 74 5.12 10.37 -15.71
CA THR A 74 3.70 10.32 -16.12
C THR A 74 3.41 9.25 -17.17
N ASN A 75 4.42 8.70 -17.81
CA ASN A 75 4.31 7.57 -18.75
C ASN A 75 4.59 6.23 -18.06
N TYR A 76 4.64 6.20 -16.73
CA TYR A 76 4.94 5.00 -15.92
C TYR A 76 6.35 4.42 -16.16
N GLU A 77 7.28 5.23 -16.64
CA GLU A 77 8.69 4.82 -16.65
C GLU A 77 9.22 4.88 -15.23
N THR A 78 9.80 3.79 -14.77
CA THR A 78 10.36 3.72 -13.41
C THR A 78 11.63 4.56 -13.33
N LEU A 79 11.61 5.57 -12.47
CA LEU A 79 12.75 6.44 -12.20
C LEU A 79 13.55 5.94 -11.00
N SER A 80 12.89 5.38 -10.01
CA SER A 80 13.51 4.83 -8.82
C SER A 80 12.55 3.88 -8.13
N GLU A 81 13.08 3.02 -7.28
CA GLU A 81 12.29 2.07 -6.50
C GLU A 81 12.74 2.10 -5.05
N ILE A 82 11.79 1.88 -4.14
CA ILE A 82 12.05 1.75 -2.71
C ILE A 82 11.61 0.36 -2.30
N TYR A 83 12.53 -0.43 -1.79
CA TYR A 83 12.31 -1.77 -1.29
C TYR A 83 12.28 -1.77 0.24
N GLU A 84 11.72 -2.82 0.83
CA GLU A 84 11.72 -2.98 2.27
C GLU A 84 13.13 -2.93 2.86
N SER A 85 14.11 -3.50 2.15
CA SER A 85 15.51 -3.50 2.57
C SER A 85 16.15 -2.10 2.60
N ASP A 86 15.54 -1.11 1.95
CA ASP A 86 16.02 0.29 1.98
C ASP A 86 15.58 1.01 3.25
N LEU A 87 14.70 0.41 4.05
CA LEU A 87 14.17 1.00 5.27
C LEU A 87 14.79 0.36 6.49
N GLN A 88 14.99 1.15 7.55
CA GLN A 88 15.38 0.62 8.85
C GLN A 88 14.25 -0.19 9.47
N ASN A 89 13.01 0.26 9.26
CA ASN A 89 11.83 -0.50 9.65
C ASN A 89 11.17 -1.08 8.40
N GLU A 90 11.51 -2.33 8.10
CA GLU A 90 11.05 -3.01 6.89
C GLU A 90 9.52 -3.15 6.82
N SER A 91 8.85 -3.24 7.96
CA SER A 91 7.39 -3.41 8.01
C SER A 91 6.61 -2.18 7.56
N HIS A 92 7.24 -1.01 7.49
CA HIS A 92 6.55 0.23 7.15
C HIS A 92 5.97 0.23 5.73
N LEU A 93 6.63 -0.39 4.75
CA LEU A 93 6.09 -0.45 3.39
C LEU A 93 4.83 -1.29 3.30
N LEU A 94 4.79 -2.45 3.93
CA LEU A 94 3.60 -3.29 3.94
C LEU A 94 2.46 -2.61 4.72
N ARG A 95 2.80 -1.92 5.80
CA ARG A 95 1.84 -1.12 6.55
C ARG A 95 1.25 -0.02 5.68
N LEU A 96 2.09 0.70 4.93
CA LEU A 96 1.63 1.72 3.99
C LEU A 96 0.69 1.09 2.95
N TYR A 97 1.06 -0.05 2.37
CA TYR A 97 0.21 -0.73 1.39
C TYR A 97 -1.18 -1.01 1.95
N ARG A 98 -1.28 -1.52 3.17
CA ARG A 98 -2.56 -1.80 3.82
C ARG A 98 -3.40 -0.56 4.03
N ILE A 99 -2.77 0.54 4.44
CA ILE A 99 -3.44 1.82 4.64
C ILE A 99 -3.93 2.38 3.30
N VAL A 100 -3.12 2.30 2.26
CA VAL A 100 -3.48 2.72 0.90
C VAL A 100 -4.64 1.89 0.36
N GLU A 101 -4.58 0.58 0.49
CA GLU A 101 -5.62 -0.33 0.05
C GLU A 101 -6.96 -0.01 0.74
N ARG A 102 -6.91 0.25 2.03
CA ARG A 102 -8.09 0.62 2.81
C ARG A 102 -8.70 1.93 2.32
N GLN A 103 -7.88 2.93 2.08
CA GLN A 103 -8.35 4.22 1.56
C GLN A 103 -8.89 4.10 0.13
N ALA A 104 -8.12 3.49 -0.76
CA ALA A 104 -8.45 3.42 -2.18
C ALA A 104 -9.74 2.64 -2.45
N ASN A 105 -10.04 1.64 -1.61
CA ASN A 105 -11.24 0.83 -1.71
C ASN A 105 -12.39 1.34 -0.82
N ASP A 106 -12.20 2.47 -0.14
CA ASP A 106 -13.21 3.07 0.74
C ASP A 106 -13.77 2.07 1.77
N VAL A 107 -12.87 1.31 2.38
CA VAL A 107 -13.23 0.18 3.25
C VAL A 107 -14.03 0.64 4.47
N ASP A 108 -13.70 1.78 5.06
CA ASP A 108 -14.41 2.28 6.23
C ASP A 108 -15.89 2.55 5.94
N ASN A 109 -16.18 3.11 4.75
CA ASN A 109 -17.56 3.33 4.32
C ASN A 109 -18.28 2.00 4.06
N ILE A 110 -17.59 1.03 3.44
CA ILE A 110 -18.15 -0.31 3.22
C ILE A 110 -18.48 -0.98 4.54
N LEU A 111 -17.56 -0.95 5.51
CA LEU A 111 -17.79 -1.52 6.83
C LEU A 111 -18.94 -0.83 7.55
N GLY A 112 -19.01 0.51 7.45
CA GLY A 112 -20.12 1.27 8.00
C GLY A 112 -21.47 0.83 7.45
N ASN A 113 -21.54 0.57 6.14
CA ASN A 113 -22.77 0.09 5.50
C ASN A 113 -23.19 -1.29 6.01
N PHE A 114 -22.21 -2.17 6.27
CA PHE A 114 -22.52 -3.51 6.81
C PHE A 114 -23.08 -3.48 8.22
N VAL A 115 -22.68 -2.50 9.03
CA VAL A 115 -23.13 -2.40 10.44
C VAL A 115 -24.27 -1.41 10.63
N GLU A 116 -24.71 -0.74 9.57
CA GLU A 116 -25.82 0.20 9.63
C GLU A 116 -27.07 -0.50 10.15
N GLY A 117 -27.66 0.07 11.20
CA GLY A 117 -28.86 -0.49 11.85
C GLY A 117 -28.59 -1.60 12.86
N ILE A 118 -27.35 -2.06 13.02
CA ILE A 118 -27.05 -3.12 14.00
C ILE A 118 -27.33 -2.67 15.43
N ASP A 119 -27.08 -1.41 15.76
CA ASP A 119 -27.35 -0.87 17.09
C ASP A 119 -28.83 -0.97 17.46
N ASP A 120 -29.71 -0.80 16.48
CA ASP A 120 -31.16 -0.98 16.66
C ASP A 120 -31.50 -2.46 16.95
N ILE A 121 -30.77 -3.37 16.34
CA ILE A 121 -30.94 -4.81 16.55
C ILE A 121 -30.30 -5.25 17.85
N THR A 122 -29.09 -4.78 18.14
CA THR A 122 -28.37 -5.15 19.37
C THR A 122 -29.05 -4.61 20.63
N GLY A 123 -29.77 -3.52 20.52
CA GLY A 123 -30.58 -3.00 21.60
C GLY A 123 -31.70 -3.93 22.05
N LEU A 124 -31.98 -4.97 21.25
CA LEU A 124 -32.97 -6.00 21.58
C LEU A 124 -32.39 -7.16 22.39
N PHE A 125 -31.09 -7.21 22.49
CA PHE A 125 -30.37 -8.24 23.20
C PHE A 125 -29.84 -7.69 24.53
#